data_788754f7d72b69493d2ea3311fd3edea
#
_entry.id   788754f7d72b69493d2ea3311fd3edea
#
_cell.length_a   1.000
_cell.length_b   1.000
_cell.length_c   1.000
_cell.angle_alpha   90.00
_cell.angle_beta   90.00
_cell.angle_gamma   90.00
#
_symmetry.space_group_name_H-M   'P 1'
#
loop_
_entity.id
_entity.type
_entity.pdbx_description
1 polymer ?
#
loop_
_entity_poly.entity_id
_entity_poly.type
_entity_poly.pdbx_seq_one_letter_code
_entity_poly.pdbx_strand_id
1 'polypeptide(L)'
;DVDTTGKFDLEFLNLSAFMTGDGATARKWKLKASNIPSLRLKTKTLVWQDWHLSNVGFEADHHPRGMVINNISIDDPYLKVSGKGSWLRRSWRLDEETTLSFKLSSENMGDALQQLGYSRYVDKSRAQAELNWQWPGAPYRFSWGSLTGNTSVEFENGIVSNIDPGAGGRFLGLFNLLHLPRRLSLDFADVYKKGFVFDSIKGTYIFGGGDAVTQDTEITASAADLTMMGRIGVEDQDYDLIAIVRPHSSVATLAGGTLIAGPTIGVGLMLLQEIFEIDLIGKDIHTIKGSWSDPVVKSMSSDSDKEGPEDLFDDFE
;
A
#
# COMPACT_ATOMS: atom_id res chain seq x y z
N ASP A 1 30.68 -28.33 -16.01
CA ASP A 1 29.79 -27.16 -15.88
C ASP A 1 30.65 -25.93 -15.63
N VAL A 2 30.78 -25.09 -16.65
CA VAL A 2 31.43 -23.78 -16.49
C VAL A 2 30.40 -22.90 -15.82
N ASP A 3 30.61 -22.60 -14.55
CA ASP A 3 29.79 -21.63 -13.80
C ASP A 3 30.06 -20.25 -14.40
N THR A 4 29.26 -19.88 -15.39
CA THR A 4 29.30 -18.57 -16.05
C THR A 4 28.54 -17.57 -15.21
N THR A 5 29.20 -17.04 -14.16
CA THR A 5 28.65 -15.95 -13.36
C THR A 5 29.06 -14.61 -13.97
N GLY A 6 28.07 -13.82 -14.41
CA GLY A 6 28.29 -12.42 -14.79
C GLY A 6 28.53 -11.56 -13.55
N LYS A 7 29.70 -10.90 -13.46
CA LYS A 7 30.05 -9.99 -12.37
C LYS A 7 30.21 -8.57 -12.92
N PHE A 8 29.47 -7.63 -12.36
CA PHE A 8 29.48 -6.22 -12.76
C PHE A 8 29.64 -5.35 -11.51
N ASP A 9 30.69 -4.54 -11.52
CA ASP A 9 30.93 -3.51 -10.51
C ASP A 9 31.01 -2.18 -11.24
N LEU A 10 29.98 -1.34 -11.09
CA LEU A 10 29.74 -0.16 -11.89
C LEU A 10 29.73 1.08 -10.99
N GLU A 11 30.33 2.16 -11.46
CA GLU A 11 30.15 3.48 -10.84
C GLU A 11 28.74 4.01 -11.09
N PHE A 12 28.19 3.74 -12.27
CA PHE A 12 26.91 4.28 -12.72
C PHE A 12 26.19 3.28 -13.62
N LEU A 13 24.89 3.08 -13.36
CA LEU A 13 23.99 2.27 -14.17
C LEU A 13 22.72 3.06 -14.46
N ASN A 14 22.39 3.27 -15.73
CA ASN A 14 21.15 3.87 -16.15
C ASN A 14 20.28 2.84 -16.86
N LEU A 15 19.14 2.50 -16.25
CA LEU A 15 18.15 1.57 -16.79
C LEU A 15 16.97 2.26 -17.48
N SER A 16 16.90 3.59 -17.50
CA SER A 16 15.76 4.33 -18.04
C SER A 16 15.50 4.00 -19.51
N ALA A 17 16.57 3.82 -20.32
CA ALA A 17 16.44 3.49 -21.73
C ALA A 17 15.85 2.08 -22.00
N PHE A 18 15.95 1.16 -21.03
CA PHE A 18 15.45 -0.21 -21.19
C PHE A 18 13.96 -0.36 -20.92
N MET A 19 13.35 0.60 -20.21
CA MET A 19 11.96 0.51 -19.71
C MET A 19 11.03 1.58 -20.27
N THR A 20 11.52 2.47 -21.16
CA THR A 20 10.70 3.52 -21.81
C THR A 20 9.83 3.01 -22.96
N GLY A 21 9.81 1.70 -23.23
CA GLY A 21 8.84 1.11 -24.14
C GLY A 21 7.45 1.11 -23.51
N ASP A 22 6.46 1.74 -24.17
CA ASP A 22 5.07 1.41 -23.96
C ASP A 22 4.93 -0.12 -23.82
N GLY A 23 4.05 -0.62 -22.97
CA GLY A 23 3.98 -2.06 -22.61
C GLY A 23 4.01 -3.06 -23.80
N ALA A 24 4.03 -2.58 -25.06
CA ALA A 24 4.26 -3.32 -26.29
C ALA A 24 5.72 -3.79 -26.44
N THR A 25 6.71 -3.04 -25.98
CA THR A 25 8.13 -3.40 -26.08
C THR A 25 8.52 -4.47 -25.04
N ALA A 26 7.99 -4.37 -23.83
CA ALA A 26 8.18 -5.39 -22.79
C ALA A 26 7.59 -6.75 -23.19
N ARG A 27 6.53 -6.77 -24.01
CA ARG A 27 5.93 -8.02 -24.57
C ARG A 27 6.85 -8.75 -25.57
N LYS A 28 7.84 -8.09 -26.16
CA LYS A 28 8.79 -8.71 -27.11
C LYS A 28 9.91 -9.48 -26.44
N TRP A 29 10.19 -9.24 -25.17
CA TRP A 29 11.22 -9.94 -24.44
C TRP A 29 10.70 -11.32 -24.01
N LYS A 30 11.13 -12.35 -24.73
CA LYS A 30 10.85 -13.76 -24.41
C LYS A 30 12.01 -14.37 -23.63
N LEU A 31 12.53 -13.63 -22.64
CA LEU A 31 13.54 -14.19 -21.76
C LEU A 31 12.92 -15.33 -20.95
N LYS A 32 13.56 -16.47 -20.96
CA LYS A 32 13.23 -17.60 -20.08
C LYS A 32 14.17 -17.53 -18.89
N ALA A 33 13.63 -17.64 -17.70
CA ALA A 33 14.41 -17.60 -16.47
C ALA A 33 15.58 -18.63 -16.50
N SER A 34 15.33 -19.83 -17.05
CA SER A 34 16.33 -20.90 -17.18
C SER A 34 17.50 -20.59 -18.11
N ASN A 35 17.44 -19.52 -18.89
CA ASN A 35 18.51 -19.14 -19.83
C ASN A 35 19.40 -18.01 -19.29
N ILE A 36 19.09 -17.51 -18.10
CA ILE A 36 19.85 -16.42 -17.50
C ILE A 36 20.95 -17.02 -16.63
N PRO A 37 22.23 -16.64 -16.83
CA PRO A 37 23.34 -17.11 -16.00
C PRO A 37 23.25 -16.51 -14.61
N SER A 38 24.04 -17.04 -13.67
CA SER A 38 24.22 -16.40 -12.37
C SER A 38 24.75 -14.98 -12.54
N LEU A 39 24.23 -14.03 -11.74
CA LEU A 39 24.50 -12.61 -11.87
C LEU A 39 24.85 -11.99 -10.52
N ARG A 40 25.91 -11.18 -10.52
CA ARG A 40 26.31 -10.33 -9.41
C ARG A 40 26.50 -8.92 -9.94
N LEU A 41 25.65 -8.02 -9.51
CA LEU A 41 25.70 -6.61 -9.89
C LEU A 41 25.86 -5.74 -8.65
N LYS A 42 26.81 -4.83 -8.70
CA LYS A 42 26.93 -3.70 -7.75
C LYS A 42 27.06 -2.41 -8.54
N THR A 43 26.38 -1.37 -8.11
CA THR A 43 26.54 -0.04 -8.67
C THR A 43 26.47 1.02 -7.58
N LYS A 44 27.33 2.04 -7.67
CA LYS A 44 27.26 3.16 -6.72
C LYS A 44 26.07 4.04 -6.99
N THR A 45 25.68 4.21 -8.24
CA THR A 45 24.51 5.00 -8.64
C THR A 45 23.69 4.23 -9.65
N LEU A 46 22.41 4.04 -9.34
CA LEU A 46 21.38 3.53 -10.23
C LEU A 46 20.42 4.65 -10.58
N VAL A 47 20.22 4.90 -11.87
CA VAL A 47 19.18 5.77 -12.40
C VAL A 47 18.13 4.92 -13.13
N TRP A 48 16.88 5.04 -12.74
CA TRP A 48 15.75 4.40 -13.40
C TRP A 48 14.56 5.35 -13.44
N GLN A 49 14.29 5.89 -14.63
CA GLN A 49 13.34 7.00 -14.79
C GLN A 49 13.74 8.18 -13.87
N ASP A 50 12.87 8.59 -12.97
CA ASP A 50 13.10 9.67 -12.01
C ASP A 50 13.80 9.19 -10.71
N TRP A 51 14.00 7.88 -10.57
CA TRP A 51 14.65 7.30 -9.39
C TRP A 51 16.16 7.41 -9.48
N HIS A 52 16.76 7.96 -8.46
CA HIS A 52 18.21 8.07 -8.29
C HIS A 52 18.60 7.36 -6.99
N LEU A 53 19.12 6.16 -7.08
CA LEU A 53 19.41 5.31 -5.93
C LEU A 53 20.92 5.09 -5.80
N SER A 54 21.39 5.10 -4.56
CA SER A 54 22.81 4.89 -4.23
C SER A 54 23.04 3.47 -3.73
N ASN A 55 24.25 2.93 -4.01
CA ASN A 55 24.75 1.66 -3.48
C ASN A 55 23.77 0.50 -3.68
N VAL A 56 23.45 0.21 -4.93
CA VAL A 56 22.52 -0.86 -5.30
C VAL A 56 23.28 -2.15 -5.57
N GLY A 57 22.82 -3.25 -4.95
CA GLY A 57 23.33 -4.60 -5.13
C GLY A 57 22.24 -5.57 -5.60
N PHE A 58 22.61 -6.46 -6.50
CA PHE A 58 21.74 -7.56 -6.94
C PHE A 58 22.57 -8.83 -7.12
N GLU A 59 22.11 -9.93 -6.52
CA GLU A 59 22.75 -11.23 -6.64
C GLU A 59 21.71 -12.30 -6.90
N ALA A 60 21.91 -13.05 -7.98
CA ALA A 60 21.04 -14.14 -8.34
C ALA A 60 21.85 -15.32 -8.88
N ASP A 61 21.40 -16.54 -8.55
CA ASP A 61 21.98 -17.77 -9.03
C ASP A 61 21.09 -18.42 -10.07
N HIS A 62 21.73 -18.97 -11.08
CA HIS A 62 21.07 -19.83 -12.05
C HIS A 62 20.50 -21.07 -11.36
N HIS A 63 19.30 -21.45 -11.77
CA HIS A 63 18.64 -22.67 -11.32
C HIS A 63 18.04 -23.39 -12.54
N PRO A 64 18.00 -24.73 -12.63
CA PRO A 64 17.47 -25.46 -13.80
C PRO A 64 16.03 -25.09 -14.18
N ARG A 65 15.25 -24.56 -13.24
CA ARG A 65 13.88 -24.07 -13.47
C ARG A 65 13.80 -22.54 -13.58
N GLY A 66 14.93 -21.81 -13.51
CA GLY A 66 14.90 -20.36 -13.58
C GLY A 66 16.02 -19.68 -12.80
N MET A 67 15.69 -18.78 -11.89
CA MET A 67 16.62 -17.94 -11.15
C MET A 67 16.22 -17.85 -9.68
N VAL A 68 17.18 -17.98 -8.78
CA VAL A 68 17.03 -17.70 -7.35
C VAL A 68 17.73 -16.37 -7.05
N ILE A 69 17.02 -15.41 -6.53
CA ILE A 69 17.51 -14.09 -6.16
C ILE A 69 17.91 -14.13 -4.69
N ASN A 70 19.22 -14.13 -4.43
CA ASN A 70 19.75 -14.26 -3.07
C ASN A 70 19.82 -12.93 -2.34
N ASN A 71 20.04 -11.85 -3.10
CA ASN A 71 20.16 -10.52 -2.53
C ASN A 71 19.66 -9.44 -3.51
N ILE A 72 18.84 -8.57 -2.99
CA ILE A 72 18.52 -7.26 -3.55
C ILE A 72 18.80 -6.27 -2.42
N SER A 73 19.67 -5.30 -2.65
CA SER A 73 20.02 -4.32 -1.63
C SER A 73 20.10 -2.91 -2.21
N ILE A 74 19.59 -1.96 -1.46
CA ILE A 74 19.75 -0.53 -1.67
C ILE A 74 20.20 0.04 -0.33
N ASP A 75 21.35 0.69 -0.28
CA ASP A 75 21.85 1.40 0.89
C ASP A 75 22.01 2.87 0.55
N ASP A 76 20.88 3.51 0.36
CA ASP A 76 20.76 4.92 0.06
C ASP A 76 20.60 5.73 1.36
N PRO A 77 21.04 7.00 1.43
CA PRO A 77 20.87 7.85 2.59
C PRO A 77 19.42 7.98 3.09
N TYR A 78 18.45 7.93 2.16
CA TYR A 78 17.04 8.13 2.49
C TYR A 78 16.21 6.83 2.46
N LEU A 79 16.68 5.80 1.75
CA LEU A 79 15.95 4.55 1.58
C LEU A 79 16.88 3.35 1.68
N LYS A 80 16.60 2.45 2.61
CA LYS A 80 17.28 1.16 2.71
C LYS A 80 16.31 0.06 2.30
N VAL A 81 16.79 -0.83 1.43
CA VAL A 81 16.04 -1.99 0.98
C VAL A 81 16.91 -3.21 1.09
N SER A 82 16.35 -4.29 1.63
CA SER A 82 16.92 -5.62 1.55
C SER A 82 15.87 -6.61 1.08
N GLY A 83 16.25 -7.53 0.20
CA GLY A 83 15.27 -8.46 -0.34
C GLY A 83 15.91 -9.71 -0.93
N LYS A 84 15.05 -10.69 -1.18
CA LYS A 84 15.35 -11.94 -1.85
C LYS A 84 14.13 -12.44 -2.59
N GLY A 85 14.30 -13.44 -3.44
CA GLY A 85 13.17 -14.00 -4.17
C GLY A 85 13.54 -15.07 -5.15
N SER A 86 12.66 -15.29 -6.10
CA SER A 86 12.90 -16.22 -7.19
C SER A 86 12.04 -15.90 -8.41
N TRP A 87 12.52 -16.30 -9.55
CA TRP A 87 11.76 -16.38 -10.78
C TRP A 87 11.92 -17.79 -11.33
N LEU A 88 10.92 -18.65 -11.06
CA LEU A 88 11.01 -20.08 -11.31
C LEU A 88 9.80 -20.60 -12.08
N ARG A 89 10.04 -21.60 -12.93
CA ARG A 89 8.97 -22.39 -13.52
C ARG A 89 8.41 -23.36 -12.47
N ARG A 90 7.09 -23.44 -12.34
CA ARG A 90 6.42 -24.41 -11.46
C ARG A 90 6.71 -25.84 -11.95
N SER A 91 6.94 -26.74 -11.01
CA SER A 91 7.44 -28.10 -11.33
C SER A 91 6.48 -28.93 -12.20
N TRP A 92 5.19 -28.71 -12.13
CA TRP A 92 4.16 -29.45 -12.88
C TRP A 92 3.45 -28.64 -13.99
N ARG A 93 3.75 -27.34 -14.11
CA ARG A 93 3.24 -26.46 -15.16
C ARG A 93 4.40 -25.82 -15.90
N LEU A 94 4.16 -25.45 -17.14
CA LEU A 94 5.14 -24.69 -17.92
C LEU A 94 5.16 -23.20 -17.53
N ASP A 95 4.27 -22.80 -16.65
CA ASP A 95 4.09 -21.42 -16.20
C ASP A 95 5.21 -21.03 -15.24
N GLU A 96 5.75 -19.84 -15.45
CA GLU A 96 6.72 -19.19 -14.55
C GLU A 96 5.98 -18.43 -13.44
N GLU A 97 6.68 -18.22 -12.34
CA GLU A 97 6.20 -17.47 -11.18
C GLU A 97 7.35 -16.66 -10.60
N THR A 98 7.05 -15.44 -10.22
CA THR A 98 7.97 -14.57 -9.48
C THR A 98 7.50 -14.45 -8.04
N THR A 99 8.42 -14.66 -7.10
CA THR A 99 8.23 -14.40 -5.67
C THR A 99 9.28 -13.42 -5.20
N LEU A 100 8.90 -12.42 -4.42
CA LEU A 100 9.82 -11.43 -3.85
C LEU A 100 9.45 -11.17 -2.40
N SER A 101 10.47 -11.10 -1.54
CA SER A 101 10.35 -10.66 -0.16
C SER A 101 11.29 -9.48 0.05
N PHE A 102 10.74 -8.36 0.51
CA PHE A 102 11.49 -7.13 0.76
C PHE A 102 11.26 -6.62 2.17
N LYS A 103 12.30 -6.00 2.72
CA LYS A 103 12.21 -5.10 3.87
C LYS A 103 12.70 -3.72 3.43
N LEU A 104 11.88 -2.73 3.71
CA LEU A 104 12.19 -1.32 3.46
C LEU A 104 12.28 -0.59 4.78
N SER A 105 13.18 0.41 4.84
CA SER A 105 13.19 1.38 5.92
C SER A 105 13.66 2.74 5.44
N SER A 106 13.11 3.79 6.04
CA SER A 106 13.49 5.19 5.81
C SER A 106 13.43 5.94 7.14
N GLU A 107 14.45 6.76 7.42
CA GLU A 107 14.42 7.66 8.58
C GLU A 107 13.60 8.93 8.30
N ASN A 108 13.40 9.27 7.04
CA ASN A 108 12.53 10.36 6.59
C ASN A 108 11.88 9.99 5.25
N MET A 109 10.64 9.52 5.33
CA MET A 109 9.90 9.07 4.14
C MET A 109 9.67 10.19 3.13
N GLY A 110 9.58 11.45 3.57
CA GLY A 110 9.45 12.59 2.68
C GLY A 110 10.66 12.77 1.76
N ASP A 111 11.88 12.62 2.31
CA ASP A 111 13.11 12.68 1.53
C ASP A 111 13.22 11.49 0.58
N ALA A 112 12.87 10.29 1.04
CA ALA A 112 12.86 9.09 0.20
C ALA A 112 11.88 9.24 -0.98
N LEU A 113 10.66 9.71 -0.74
CA LEU A 113 9.69 9.98 -1.80
C LEU A 113 10.18 11.01 -2.80
N GLN A 114 10.78 12.11 -2.33
CA GLN A 114 11.32 13.16 -3.19
C GLN A 114 12.44 12.63 -4.09
N GLN A 115 13.32 11.78 -3.55
CA GLN A 115 14.40 11.15 -4.33
C GLN A 115 13.88 10.19 -5.39
N LEU A 116 12.73 9.55 -5.13
CA LEU A 116 12.02 8.72 -6.09
C LEU A 116 11.15 9.53 -7.08
N GLY A 117 11.29 10.86 -7.12
CA GLY A 117 10.55 11.73 -8.04
C GLY A 117 9.11 12.02 -7.61
N TYR A 118 8.73 11.67 -6.38
CA TYR A 118 7.39 11.94 -5.85
C TYR A 118 7.35 13.17 -4.95
N SER A 119 6.18 13.73 -4.75
CA SER A 119 5.97 14.77 -3.75
C SER A 119 6.10 14.21 -2.33
N ARG A 120 6.42 15.06 -1.36
CA ARG A 120 6.56 14.70 0.06
C ARG A 120 5.17 14.50 0.70
N TYR A 121 4.45 13.46 0.28
CA TYR A 121 3.09 13.16 0.79
C TYR A 121 3.08 12.83 2.28
N VAL A 122 4.07 12.04 2.71
CA VAL A 122 4.33 11.74 4.11
C VAL A 122 5.68 12.33 4.43
N ASP A 123 5.72 13.36 5.26
CA ASP A 123 6.94 14.09 5.60
C ASP A 123 7.31 13.86 7.06
N LYS A 124 8.63 13.95 7.35
CA LYS A 124 9.21 13.83 8.70
C LYS A 124 8.88 12.51 9.41
N SER A 125 8.48 11.49 8.68
CA SER A 125 8.12 10.20 9.22
C SER A 125 9.23 9.19 9.01
N ARG A 126 9.56 8.43 10.05
CA ARG A 126 10.25 7.15 9.90
C ARG A 126 9.26 6.15 9.34
N ALA A 127 9.72 5.32 8.40
CA ALA A 127 8.89 4.31 7.79
C ALA A 127 9.60 2.96 7.76
N GLN A 128 8.84 1.89 7.97
CA GLN A 128 9.26 0.51 7.76
C GLN A 128 8.17 -0.23 7.01
N ALA A 129 8.56 -1.15 6.12
CA ALA A 129 7.64 -2.04 5.44
C ALA A 129 8.28 -3.40 5.19
N GLU A 130 7.46 -4.45 5.30
CA GLU A 130 7.80 -5.81 4.89
C GLU A 130 6.80 -6.26 3.84
N LEU A 131 7.31 -6.72 2.68
CA LEU A 131 6.52 -7.13 1.54
C LEU A 131 6.84 -8.57 1.19
N ASN A 132 5.82 -9.41 1.04
CA ASN A 132 5.94 -10.77 0.54
C ASN A 132 4.97 -10.91 -0.62
N TRP A 133 5.47 -10.78 -1.83
CA TRP A 133 4.71 -10.66 -3.04
C TRP A 133 4.98 -11.81 -4.01
N GLN A 134 3.96 -12.20 -4.73
CA GLN A 134 4.00 -13.26 -5.71
C GLN A 134 3.07 -12.94 -6.87
N TRP A 135 3.50 -13.22 -8.11
CA TRP A 135 2.66 -13.10 -9.31
C TRP A 135 3.07 -14.12 -10.37
N PRO A 136 2.16 -14.50 -11.27
CA PRO A 136 2.47 -15.39 -12.39
C PRO A 136 3.34 -14.68 -13.42
N GLY A 137 4.34 -15.42 -13.94
CA GLY A 137 5.23 -14.94 -14.99
C GLY A 137 6.53 -14.34 -14.47
N ALA A 138 7.21 -13.64 -15.38
CA ALA A 138 8.50 -13.01 -15.16
C ALA A 138 8.38 -11.73 -14.29
N PRO A 139 9.48 -11.26 -13.65
CA PRO A 139 9.46 -10.03 -12.86
C PRO A 139 8.89 -8.82 -13.59
N TYR A 140 9.20 -8.68 -14.89
CA TYR A 140 8.72 -7.59 -15.73
C TYR A 140 7.25 -7.75 -16.21
N ARG A 141 6.55 -8.82 -15.81
CA ARG A 141 5.13 -9.03 -16.08
C ARG A 141 4.25 -8.72 -14.86
N PHE A 142 4.79 -7.99 -13.92
CA PHE A 142 4.03 -7.54 -12.76
C PHE A 142 2.75 -6.82 -13.18
N SER A 143 1.63 -7.15 -12.53
CA SER A 143 0.37 -6.41 -12.59
C SER A 143 -0.33 -6.48 -11.24
N TRP A 144 -1.04 -5.42 -10.89
CA TRP A 144 -1.79 -5.38 -9.63
C TRP A 144 -2.89 -6.44 -9.58
N GLY A 145 -3.59 -6.68 -10.71
CA GLY A 145 -4.63 -7.71 -10.81
C GLY A 145 -4.14 -9.15 -10.61
N SER A 146 -2.84 -9.40 -10.81
CA SER A 146 -2.24 -10.72 -10.64
C SER A 146 -1.42 -10.86 -9.36
N LEU A 147 -1.20 -9.75 -8.63
CA LEU A 147 -0.44 -9.74 -7.40
C LEU A 147 -1.18 -10.51 -6.30
N THR A 148 -0.45 -11.39 -5.60
CA THR A 148 -0.87 -12.02 -4.37
C THR A 148 0.20 -11.87 -3.30
N GLY A 149 -0.18 -11.95 -2.02
CA GLY A 149 0.77 -11.87 -0.92
C GLY A 149 0.34 -10.89 0.17
N ASN A 150 1.29 -10.40 0.93
CA ASN A 150 1.03 -9.47 2.02
C ASN A 150 2.08 -8.36 2.10
N THR A 151 1.67 -7.25 2.69
CA THR A 151 2.53 -6.12 3.06
C THR A 151 2.15 -5.65 4.44
N SER A 152 3.11 -5.54 5.34
CA SER A 152 2.97 -4.78 6.59
C SER A 152 3.69 -3.45 6.47
N VAL A 153 3.10 -2.40 7.02
CA VAL A 153 3.68 -1.05 7.03
C VAL A 153 3.62 -0.46 8.43
N GLU A 154 4.62 0.33 8.76
CA GLU A 154 4.67 1.13 9.97
C GLU A 154 5.29 2.48 9.65
N PHE A 155 4.57 3.55 10.01
CA PHE A 155 5.05 4.93 9.96
C PHE A 155 5.01 5.49 11.37
N GLU A 156 6.09 6.18 11.76
CA GLU A 156 6.18 6.82 13.06
C GLU A 156 6.41 8.32 12.89
N ASN A 157 5.66 9.12 13.65
CA ASN A 157 5.81 10.58 13.76
C ASN A 157 5.89 11.26 12.40
N GLY A 158 4.77 11.71 11.87
CA GLY A 158 4.78 12.30 10.55
C GLY A 158 3.66 13.28 10.28
N ILE A 159 3.74 13.86 9.10
CA ILE A 159 2.73 14.79 8.57
C ILE A 159 2.31 14.29 7.19
N VAL A 160 1.03 14.00 7.01
CA VAL A 160 0.44 13.79 5.70
C VAL A 160 0.10 15.14 5.10
N SER A 161 0.82 15.52 4.05
CA SER A 161 0.68 16.82 3.40
C SER A 161 -0.62 16.93 2.64
N ASN A 162 -1.14 18.17 2.50
CA ASN A 162 -2.34 18.49 1.73
C ASN A 162 -2.06 18.61 0.22
N ILE A 163 -1.21 17.77 -0.31
CA ILE A 163 -0.87 17.75 -1.73
C ILE A 163 -1.71 16.67 -2.40
N ASP A 164 -2.36 17.01 -3.50
CA ASP A 164 -3.02 16.02 -4.34
C ASP A 164 -1.93 15.03 -4.82
N PRO A 165 -2.06 13.73 -4.58
CA PRO A 165 -1.09 12.74 -5.03
C PRO A 165 -0.91 12.75 -6.56
N GLY A 166 -1.78 13.43 -7.31
CA GLY A 166 -1.64 13.61 -8.76
C GLY A 166 -1.53 12.28 -9.51
N ALA A 167 -0.90 12.32 -10.67
CA ALA A 167 -0.70 11.18 -11.55
C ALA A 167 0.40 10.20 -11.08
N GLY A 168 0.79 10.21 -9.81
CA GLY A 168 1.89 9.38 -9.26
C GLY A 168 1.69 7.87 -9.31
N GLY A 169 0.66 7.42 -10.03
CA GLY A 169 0.41 6.00 -10.28
C GLY A 169 -0.26 5.26 -9.12
N ARG A 170 -0.59 4.00 -9.35
CA ARG A 170 -1.33 3.12 -8.42
C ARG A 170 -0.61 2.90 -7.09
N PHE A 171 0.72 3.01 -7.07
CA PHE A 171 1.50 2.88 -5.85
C PHE A 171 1.18 3.99 -4.85
N LEU A 172 1.05 5.23 -5.33
CA LEU A 172 0.71 6.38 -4.49
C LEU A 172 -0.78 6.42 -4.12
N GLY A 173 -1.63 5.74 -4.88
CA GLY A 173 -3.05 5.61 -4.55
C GLY A 173 -3.28 4.93 -3.19
N LEU A 174 -2.41 4.00 -2.78
CA LEU A 174 -2.46 3.43 -1.44
C LEU A 174 -2.20 4.48 -0.34
N PHE A 175 -1.39 5.50 -0.64
CA PHE A 175 -1.18 6.63 0.28
C PHE A 175 -2.39 7.57 0.38
N ASN A 176 -3.33 7.51 -0.58
CA ASN A 176 -4.59 8.26 -0.47
C ASN A 176 -5.41 7.86 0.75
N LEU A 177 -5.24 6.64 1.27
CA LEU A 177 -5.81 6.24 2.55
C LEU A 177 -5.43 7.19 3.69
N LEU A 178 -4.21 7.73 3.66
CA LEU A 178 -3.71 8.63 4.69
C LEU A 178 -4.39 10.02 4.64
N HIS A 179 -5.12 10.33 3.55
CA HIS A 179 -5.95 11.53 3.44
C HIS A 179 -7.39 11.33 3.92
N LEU A 180 -7.84 10.09 4.10
CA LEU A 180 -9.21 9.77 4.53
C LEU A 180 -9.54 10.32 5.92
N PRO A 181 -8.64 10.24 6.95
CA PRO A 181 -8.91 10.82 8.25
C PRO A 181 -9.33 12.28 8.20
N ARG A 182 -8.81 13.03 7.25
CA ARG A 182 -9.15 14.44 7.03
C ARG A 182 -10.59 14.66 6.57
N ARG A 183 -11.17 13.72 5.81
CA ARG A 183 -12.57 13.77 5.36
C ARG A 183 -13.55 13.28 6.44
N LEU A 184 -13.05 12.49 7.40
CA LEU A 184 -13.82 11.98 8.53
C LEU A 184 -14.05 13.02 9.64
N SER A 185 -13.21 14.05 9.72
CA SER A 185 -13.21 15.03 10.80
C SER A 185 -13.81 16.36 10.34
N LEU A 186 -15.13 16.46 10.35
CA LEU A 186 -15.86 17.67 9.93
C LEU A 186 -15.56 18.91 10.81
N ASP A 187 -15.21 18.74 12.08
CA ASP A 187 -15.00 19.83 13.04
C ASP A 187 -13.54 20.26 13.25
N PHE A 188 -12.57 19.58 12.61
CA PHE A 188 -11.14 19.86 12.79
C PHE A 188 -10.49 20.60 11.61
N ALA A 189 -11.27 21.33 10.79
CA ALA A 189 -10.79 21.99 9.57
C ALA A 189 -9.58 22.90 9.79
N ASP A 190 -9.43 23.51 10.94
CA ASP A 190 -8.31 24.41 11.25
C ASP A 190 -7.02 23.68 11.62
N VAL A 191 -7.11 22.47 12.16
CA VAL A 191 -5.96 21.62 12.52
C VAL A 191 -5.29 21.09 11.26
N TYR A 192 -6.04 20.89 10.18
CA TYR A 192 -5.57 20.27 8.95
C TYR A 192 -5.06 21.22 7.87
N LYS A 193 -5.11 22.54 8.08
CA LYS A 193 -4.59 23.52 7.10
C LYS A 193 -3.11 23.33 6.75
N LYS A 194 -2.34 22.74 7.67
CA LYS A 194 -0.89 22.46 7.50
C LYS A 194 -0.55 21.00 7.21
N GLY A 195 -1.55 20.13 7.07
CA GLY A 195 -1.39 18.68 6.94
C GLY A 195 -1.91 17.93 8.16
N PHE A 196 -2.13 16.62 8.01
CA PHE A 196 -2.57 15.73 9.08
C PHE A 196 -1.34 15.20 9.83
N VAL A 197 -1.19 15.60 11.10
CA VAL A 197 -0.09 15.12 11.97
C VAL A 197 -0.53 13.83 12.64
N PHE A 198 0.33 12.82 12.60
CA PHE A 198 0.10 11.53 13.25
C PHE A 198 1.33 11.10 14.08
N ASP A 199 1.07 10.30 15.09
CA ASP A 199 2.10 9.68 15.94
C ASP A 199 2.51 8.33 15.38
N SER A 200 1.54 7.52 14.91
CA SER A 200 1.82 6.25 14.24
C SER A 200 0.73 5.86 13.23
N ILE A 201 1.16 5.14 12.19
CA ILE A 201 0.27 4.45 11.24
C ILE A 201 0.81 3.04 11.07
N LYS A 202 -0.01 2.02 11.33
CA LYS A 202 0.36 0.61 11.21
C LYS A 202 -0.75 -0.13 10.49
N GLY A 203 -0.39 -1.16 9.74
CA GLY A 203 -1.39 -2.02 9.12
C GLY A 203 -0.79 -3.13 8.30
N THR A 204 -1.59 -4.19 8.13
CA THR A 204 -1.28 -5.31 7.25
C THR A 204 -2.28 -5.34 6.11
N TYR A 205 -1.78 -5.56 4.90
CA TYR A 205 -2.56 -5.61 3.67
C TYR A 205 -2.34 -6.94 2.98
N ILE A 206 -3.43 -7.64 2.67
CA ILE A 206 -3.41 -8.91 1.94
C ILE A 206 -3.84 -8.64 0.50
N PHE A 207 -2.99 -8.97 -0.47
CA PHE A 207 -3.23 -8.73 -1.89
C PHE A 207 -3.78 -9.96 -2.57
N GLY A 208 -4.79 -9.76 -3.45
CA GLY A 208 -5.36 -10.80 -4.30
C GLY A 208 -6.47 -10.26 -5.20
N GLY A 209 -6.50 -10.71 -6.46
CA GLY A 209 -7.57 -10.35 -7.40
C GLY A 209 -7.67 -8.88 -7.78
N GLY A 210 -6.58 -8.12 -7.64
CA GLY A 210 -6.57 -6.67 -7.88
C GLY A 210 -6.87 -5.81 -6.66
N ASP A 211 -7.14 -6.44 -5.53
CA ASP A 211 -7.49 -5.81 -4.27
C ASP A 211 -6.38 -5.91 -3.23
N ALA A 212 -6.39 -5.00 -2.27
CA ALA A 212 -5.68 -5.11 -1.00
C ALA A 212 -6.71 -5.03 0.14
N VAL A 213 -6.75 -6.04 1.00
CA VAL A 213 -7.66 -6.11 2.14
C VAL A 213 -6.89 -5.88 3.42
N THR A 214 -7.42 -5.04 4.31
CA THR A 214 -6.90 -4.80 5.66
C THR A 214 -7.98 -5.00 6.70
N GLN A 215 -7.56 -5.44 7.90
CA GLN A 215 -8.44 -5.56 9.09
C GLN A 215 -7.86 -4.86 10.31
N ASP A 216 -6.63 -4.35 10.21
CA ASP A 216 -5.80 -3.90 11.31
C ASP A 216 -5.10 -2.55 11.05
N THR A 217 -5.58 -1.76 10.10
CA THR A 217 -4.96 -0.45 9.87
C THR A 217 -5.35 0.50 11.01
N GLU A 218 -4.36 0.89 11.80
CA GLU A 218 -4.48 1.79 12.93
C GLU A 218 -3.71 3.08 12.65
N ILE A 219 -4.35 4.21 12.95
CA ILE A 219 -3.74 5.55 12.89
C ILE A 219 -3.92 6.19 14.26
N THR A 220 -2.82 6.49 14.92
CA THR A 220 -2.79 7.24 16.17
C THR A 220 -2.38 8.68 15.90
N ALA A 221 -3.19 9.62 16.34
CA ALA A 221 -2.93 11.04 16.21
C ALA A 221 -3.37 11.80 17.46
N SER A 222 -2.85 13.00 17.67
CA SER A 222 -3.16 13.81 18.87
C SER A 222 -4.64 14.12 19.05
N ALA A 223 -5.44 14.16 17.98
CA ALA A 223 -6.85 14.51 18.01
C ALA A 223 -7.79 13.29 18.14
N ALA A 224 -7.40 12.14 17.56
CA ALA A 224 -8.20 10.93 17.53
C ALA A 224 -7.36 9.72 17.13
N ASP A 225 -7.79 8.53 17.53
CA ASP A 225 -7.35 7.27 16.97
C ASP A 225 -8.35 6.81 15.92
N LEU A 226 -7.84 6.21 14.83
CA LEU A 226 -8.66 5.65 13.78
C LEU A 226 -8.27 4.19 13.56
N THR A 227 -9.29 3.34 13.39
CA THR A 227 -9.09 1.97 12.89
C THR A 227 -9.81 1.85 11.56
N MET A 228 -9.14 1.34 10.53
CA MET A 228 -9.72 1.13 9.21
C MET A 228 -9.64 -0.33 8.82
N MET A 229 -10.72 -0.83 8.21
CA MET A 229 -10.82 -2.19 7.72
C MET A 229 -11.63 -2.24 6.43
N GLY A 230 -11.37 -3.24 5.60
CA GLY A 230 -12.08 -3.44 4.33
C GLY A 230 -11.16 -3.57 3.14
N ARG A 231 -11.68 -3.25 1.96
CA ARG A 231 -11.05 -3.44 0.66
C ARG A 231 -10.57 -2.13 0.04
N ILE A 232 -9.42 -2.20 -0.58
CA ILE A 232 -8.83 -1.17 -1.42
C ILE A 232 -8.64 -1.78 -2.80
N GLY A 233 -9.41 -1.38 -3.79
CA GLY A 233 -9.25 -1.80 -5.18
C GLY A 233 -8.00 -1.16 -5.78
N VAL A 234 -6.89 -1.90 -5.84
CA VAL A 234 -5.63 -1.37 -6.36
C VAL A 234 -5.65 -1.33 -7.89
N GLU A 235 -6.33 -2.26 -8.53
CA GLU A 235 -6.51 -2.27 -9.98
C GLU A 235 -7.58 -1.28 -10.41
N ASP A 236 -8.72 -1.27 -9.73
CA ASP A 236 -9.89 -0.44 -10.04
C ASP A 236 -9.79 0.98 -9.48
N GLN A 237 -8.86 1.22 -8.56
CA GLN A 237 -8.62 2.52 -7.91
C GLN A 237 -9.87 3.03 -7.14
N ASP A 238 -10.43 2.16 -6.31
CA ASP A 238 -11.61 2.45 -5.50
C ASP A 238 -11.44 2.00 -4.04
N TYR A 239 -12.41 2.34 -3.20
CA TYR A 239 -12.48 1.97 -1.79
C TYR A 239 -13.81 1.32 -1.45
N ASP A 240 -13.76 0.34 -0.55
CA ASP A 240 -14.87 -0.14 0.26
C ASP A 240 -14.37 -0.42 1.67
N LEU A 241 -14.34 0.62 2.51
CA LEU A 241 -13.74 0.62 3.82
C LEU A 241 -14.74 1.07 4.89
N ILE A 242 -14.50 0.57 6.10
CA ILE A 242 -15.10 1.07 7.33
C ILE A 242 -13.98 1.75 8.12
N ALA A 243 -14.23 2.94 8.62
CA ALA A 243 -13.37 3.67 9.53
C ALA A 243 -14.08 3.91 10.85
N ILE A 244 -13.41 3.54 11.94
CA ILE A 244 -13.86 3.76 13.32
C ILE A 244 -12.99 4.84 13.90
N VAL A 245 -13.60 5.96 14.30
CA VAL A 245 -12.93 7.12 14.87
C VAL A 245 -13.18 7.17 16.37
N ARG A 246 -12.13 7.31 17.17
CA ARG A 246 -12.16 7.53 18.61
C ARG A 246 -11.53 8.89 18.93
N PRO A 247 -12.33 9.97 19.10
CA PRO A 247 -11.82 11.28 19.47
C PRO A 247 -11.21 11.28 20.88
N HIS A 248 -10.11 12.02 21.09
CA HIS A 248 -9.45 12.15 22.40
C HIS A 248 -10.04 13.27 23.26
N SER A 249 -10.85 14.17 22.70
CA SER A 249 -11.44 15.28 23.45
C SER A 249 -12.80 14.93 24.03
N SER A 250 -13.03 15.31 25.30
CA SER A 250 -14.31 15.19 26.00
C SER A 250 -15.45 16.05 25.41
N VAL A 251 -15.16 16.88 24.40
CA VAL A 251 -16.17 17.73 23.71
C VAL A 251 -17.08 16.90 22.82
N ALA A 252 -16.64 15.75 22.34
CA ALA A 252 -17.46 14.82 21.54
C ALA A 252 -18.66 14.25 22.32
N THR A 253 -18.62 14.25 23.65
CA THR A 253 -19.74 13.77 24.52
C THR A 253 -20.95 14.72 24.54
N LEU A 254 -20.83 15.96 24.08
CA LEU A 254 -21.94 16.92 24.05
C LEU A 254 -22.66 16.99 22.70
N ALA A 255 -22.00 16.56 21.61
CA ALA A 255 -22.62 16.43 20.28
C ALA A 255 -23.17 15.02 20.02
N GLY A 256 -22.82 14.05 20.88
CA GLY A 256 -23.32 12.68 20.81
C GLY A 256 -24.77 12.62 21.24
N GLY A 257 -25.67 12.89 20.31
CA GLY A 257 -27.01 12.35 20.39
C GLY A 257 -26.90 10.86 20.69
N THR A 258 -27.58 10.39 21.69
CA THR A 258 -27.79 8.97 22.00
C THR A 258 -27.87 8.20 20.68
N LEU A 259 -26.99 7.20 20.48
CA LEU A 259 -27.10 6.22 19.41
C LEU A 259 -28.47 5.55 19.52
N ILE A 260 -29.49 6.18 18.95
CA ILE A 260 -30.76 5.54 18.64
C ILE A 260 -30.52 4.91 17.26
N ALA A 261 -29.71 3.86 17.25
CA ALA A 261 -29.58 3.00 16.09
C ALA A 261 -30.96 2.39 15.83
N GLY A 262 -31.55 2.69 14.70
CA GLY A 262 -32.75 1.97 14.25
C GLY A 262 -32.46 0.46 14.17
N PRO A 263 -33.48 -0.40 14.20
CA PRO A 263 -33.31 -1.86 14.32
C PRO A 263 -32.41 -2.48 13.23
N THR A 264 -32.35 -1.91 12.05
CA THR A 264 -31.53 -2.42 10.92
C THR A 264 -30.05 -2.06 11.03
N ILE A 265 -29.71 -0.86 11.54
CA ILE A 265 -28.30 -0.46 11.78
C ILE A 265 -27.73 -1.23 12.98
N GLY A 266 -28.56 -1.51 13.99
CA GLY A 266 -28.15 -2.28 15.15
C GLY A 266 -27.66 -3.69 14.82
N VAL A 267 -28.25 -4.36 13.83
CA VAL A 267 -27.81 -5.71 13.40
C VAL A 267 -26.46 -5.65 12.70
N GLY A 268 -26.24 -4.68 11.79
CA GLY A 268 -24.95 -4.51 11.12
C GLY A 268 -23.81 -4.18 12.10
N LEU A 269 -24.07 -3.31 13.09
CA LEU A 269 -23.10 -2.96 14.12
C LEU A 269 -22.82 -4.15 15.07
N MET A 270 -23.84 -4.93 15.43
CA MET A 270 -23.66 -6.15 16.23
C MET A 270 -22.82 -7.19 15.50
N LEU A 271 -23.03 -7.37 14.19
CA LEU A 271 -22.22 -8.27 13.40
C LEU A 271 -20.76 -7.81 13.31
N LEU A 272 -20.50 -6.51 13.15
CA LEU A 272 -19.15 -5.96 13.17
C LEU A 272 -18.49 -6.16 14.54
N GLN A 273 -19.21 -5.92 15.63
CA GLN A 273 -18.72 -6.14 17.00
C GLN A 273 -18.39 -7.62 17.26
N GLU A 274 -19.22 -8.54 16.76
CA GLU A 274 -19.01 -9.99 16.92
C GLU A 274 -17.88 -10.52 16.05
N ILE A 275 -17.79 -10.05 14.79
CA ILE A 275 -16.76 -10.50 13.84
C ILE A 275 -15.36 -9.94 14.20
N PHE A 276 -15.28 -8.71 14.68
CA PHE A 276 -14.03 -8.00 14.90
C PHE A 276 -13.67 -7.80 16.37
N GLU A 277 -14.50 -8.27 17.31
CA GLU A 277 -14.33 -8.09 18.76
C GLU A 277 -14.10 -6.62 19.18
N ILE A 278 -14.74 -5.66 18.47
CA ILE A 278 -14.53 -4.23 18.66
C ILE A 278 -15.66 -3.66 19.52
N ASP A 279 -15.30 -3.02 20.63
CA ASP A 279 -16.25 -2.20 21.41
C ASP A 279 -16.57 -0.89 20.64
N LEU A 280 -17.82 -0.74 20.21
CA LEU A 280 -18.28 0.39 19.39
C LEU A 280 -18.92 1.53 20.23
N ILE A 281 -19.01 1.39 21.54
CA ILE A 281 -19.61 2.41 22.41
C ILE A 281 -18.79 3.69 22.39
N GLY A 282 -19.42 4.82 22.04
CA GLY A 282 -18.78 6.14 22.00
C GLY A 282 -17.80 6.36 20.86
N LYS A 283 -17.90 5.58 19.78
CA LYS A 283 -17.09 5.72 18.57
C LYS A 283 -17.93 6.18 17.40
N ASP A 284 -17.34 7.00 16.54
CA ASP A 284 -17.95 7.42 15.28
C ASP A 284 -17.54 6.43 14.17
N ILE A 285 -18.55 5.88 13.49
CA ILE A 285 -18.32 4.90 12.42
C ILE A 285 -18.67 5.53 11.09
N HIS A 286 -17.77 5.35 10.13
CA HIS A 286 -17.91 5.88 8.79
C HIS A 286 -17.67 4.79 7.74
N THR A 287 -18.44 4.81 6.66
CA THR A 287 -18.14 4.06 5.45
C THR A 287 -17.40 4.95 4.46
N ILE A 288 -16.46 4.37 3.72
CA ILE A 288 -15.68 5.06 2.70
C ILE A 288 -15.77 4.23 1.43
N LYS A 289 -16.47 4.75 0.43
CA LYS A 289 -16.71 4.07 -0.86
C LYS A 289 -16.38 4.99 -2.03
N GLY A 290 -16.25 4.39 -3.23
CA GLY A 290 -16.03 5.13 -4.47
C GLY A 290 -14.56 5.25 -4.88
N SER A 291 -14.27 6.04 -5.90
CA SER A 291 -12.95 6.11 -6.51
C SER A 291 -11.92 6.79 -5.60
N TRP A 292 -10.64 6.50 -5.82
CA TRP A 292 -9.55 7.16 -5.11
C TRP A 292 -9.53 8.67 -5.28
N SER A 293 -9.95 9.16 -6.45
CA SER A 293 -10.00 10.59 -6.76
C SER A 293 -11.18 11.29 -6.09
N ASP A 294 -12.29 10.58 -5.85
CA ASP A 294 -13.50 11.13 -5.25
C ASP A 294 -14.15 10.13 -4.28
N PRO A 295 -13.52 9.86 -3.11
CA PRO A 295 -14.07 8.97 -2.10
C PRO A 295 -15.28 9.63 -1.41
N VAL A 296 -16.36 8.86 -1.31
CA VAL A 296 -17.58 9.24 -0.58
C VAL A 296 -17.46 8.70 0.84
N VAL A 297 -17.51 9.61 1.82
CA VAL A 297 -17.51 9.29 3.25
C VAL A 297 -18.90 9.54 3.80
N LYS A 298 -19.52 8.51 4.41
CA LYS A 298 -20.82 8.61 5.08
C LYS A 298 -20.69 8.17 6.52
N SER A 299 -21.27 8.95 7.46
CA SER A 299 -21.41 8.52 8.87
C SER A 299 -22.57 7.54 8.99
N MET A 300 -22.34 6.40 9.65
CA MET A 300 -23.39 5.42 9.91
C MET A 300 -24.39 5.88 10.96
N SER A 301 -24.07 6.93 11.71
CA SER A 301 -24.97 7.50 12.73
C SER A 301 -26.03 8.48 12.18
N SER A 302 -25.84 9.00 10.96
CA SER A 302 -26.66 10.10 10.41
C SER A 302 -27.76 9.67 9.43
N ASP A 303 -27.77 8.43 8.95
CA ASP A 303 -28.72 7.97 7.91
C ASP A 303 -30.05 7.41 8.46
N SER A 304 -30.26 7.40 9.79
CA SER A 304 -31.49 6.83 10.39
C SER A 304 -32.78 7.64 10.11
N ASP A 305 -32.68 8.85 9.52
CA ASP A 305 -33.83 9.72 9.36
C ASP A 305 -34.36 9.82 7.90
N LYS A 306 -33.77 9.16 6.91
CA LYS A 306 -34.12 9.44 5.48
C LYS A 306 -34.44 8.26 4.58
N GLU A 307 -34.14 7.02 4.90
CA GLU A 307 -34.45 5.87 4.06
C GLU A 307 -35.29 4.84 4.80
N GLY A 308 -36.46 4.54 4.24
CA GLY A 308 -37.32 3.46 4.74
C GLY A 308 -36.67 2.08 4.54
N PRO A 309 -37.15 1.05 5.24
CA PRO A 309 -36.53 -0.29 5.25
C PRO A 309 -36.60 -1.06 3.93
N GLU A 310 -37.15 -0.49 2.85
CA GLU A 310 -37.38 -1.20 1.58
C GLU A 310 -36.21 -1.11 0.58
N ASP A 311 -35.30 -0.12 0.72
CA ASP A 311 -34.27 0.11 -0.30
C ASP A 311 -32.90 -0.56 -0.02
N LEU A 312 -32.77 -1.27 1.11
CA LEU A 312 -31.49 -1.87 1.56
C LEU A 312 -31.22 -3.28 1.05
N PHE A 313 -32.20 -3.92 0.38
CA PHE A 313 -32.08 -5.33 -0.05
C PHE A 313 -32.09 -5.56 -1.56
N ASP A 314 -32.21 -4.52 -2.38
CA ASP A 314 -32.24 -4.68 -3.84
C ASP A 314 -30.88 -4.92 -4.52
N ASP A 315 -29.77 -4.80 -3.78
CA ASP A 315 -28.42 -5.00 -4.33
C ASP A 315 -27.82 -6.41 -4.09
N PHE A 316 -28.63 -7.39 -3.62
CA PHE A 316 -28.18 -8.76 -3.33
C PHE A 316 -28.93 -9.85 -4.09
N GLU A 317 -29.45 -9.59 -5.30
CA GLU A 317 -29.84 -10.65 -6.23
C GLU A 317 -28.89 -10.81 -7.41
#